data_1971baf32cd26b5870c2ed9558ce94ce
#
_entry.id   1971baf32cd26b5870c2ed9558ce94ce
#
_cell.length_a   1.000
_cell.length_b   1.000
_cell.length_c   1.000
_cell.angle_alpha   90.00
_cell.angle_beta   90.00
_cell.angle_gamma   90.00
#
_symmetry.space_group_name_H-M   'P 1'
#
loop_
_entity.id
_entity.type
_entity.pdbx_description
1 polymer ?
#
loop_
_entity_poly.entity_id
_entity_poly.type
_entity_poly.pdbx_seq_one_letter_code
_entity_poly.pdbx_strand_id
1 'polypeptide(L)'
;MKALIIDDERLARKELTNLLKDHHEVEIIGEAVNVDDAYQKIITLDPDLLFLDIQMPGKTGFDLLEMLDSVPKVIFTTAYDEYALKAFEVNALDYLLKPIQPERLAESIKKLFKLEEDEPFQELPLRERKLGANDQVFVKD
;
A
#
# COMPACT_ATOMS: atom_id res chain seq x y z
N MET A 1 -8.74 1.82 10.45
CA MET A 1 -8.54 1.67 8.99
C MET A 1 -8.44 0.19 8.65
N LYS A 2 -9.23 -0.25 7.72
CA LYS A 2 -9.30 -1.68 7.36
C LYS A 2 -8.25 -2.03 6.33
N ALA A 3 -7.45 -3.04 6.62
CA ALA A 3 -6.32 -3.41 5.78
C ALA A 3 -6.41 -4.86 5.32
N LEU A 4 -5.98 -5.10 4.10
CA LEU A 4 -5.86 -6.43 3.53
C LEU A 4 -4.39 -6.70 3.25
N ILE A 5 -3.90 -7.87 3.64
CA ILE A 5 -2.51 -8.26 3.40
C ILE A 5 -2.48 -9.22 2.22
N ILE A 6 -1.72 -8.86 1.19
CA ILE A 6 -1.65 -9.64 -0.04
C ILE A 6 -0.21 -10.08 -0.28
N ASP A 7 0.05 -11.37 -0.14
CA ASP A 7 1.39 -11.93 -0.27
C ASP A 7 1.23 -13.44 -0.47
N ASP A 8 1.98 -14.01 -1.39
CA ASP A 8 1.88 -15.44 -1.64
C ASP A 8 2.59 -16.27 -0.58
N GLU A 9 3.45 -15.67 0.24
CA GLU A 9 4.19 -16.39 1.27
C GLU A 9 3.53 -16.28 2.62
N ARG A 10 3.14 -17.42 3.16
CA ARG A 10 2.46 -17.46 4.45
C ARG A 10 3.27 -16.83 5.56
N LEU A 11 4.57 -17.10 5.57
CA LEU A 11 5.44 -16.57 6.62
C LEU A 11 5.51 -15.05 6.56
N ALA A 12 5.57 -14.48 5.35
CA ALA A 12 5.59 -13.03 5.20
C ALA A 12 4.31 -12.41 5.73
N ARG A 13 3.15 -13.02 5.45
CA ARG A 13 1.88 -12.52 5.99
C ARG A 13 1.86 -12.59 7.50
N LYS A 14 2.39 -13.66 8.07
CA LYS A 14 2.43 -13.82 9.52
C LYS A 14 3.33 -12.78 10.16
N GLU A 15 4.48 -12.53 9.58
CA GLU A 15 5.42 -11.57 10.10
C GLU A 15 4.82 -10.16 10.10
N LEU A 16 4.16 -9.80 9.01
CA LEU A 16 3.55 -8.49 8.92
C LEU A 16 2.39 -8.35 9.91
N THR A 17 1.60 -9.40 10.05
CA THR A 17 0.51 -9.42 11.03
C THR A 17 1.06 -9.18 12.44
N ASN A 18 2.17 -9.82 12.77
CA ASN A 18 2.78 -9.64 14.08
C ASN A 18 3.28 -8.22 14.29
N LEU A 19 3.90 -7.64 13.26
CA LEU A 19 4.37 -6.27 13.35
C LEU A 19 3.22 -5.28 13.53
N LEU A 20 2.09 -5.56 12.89
CA LEU A 20 0.93 -4.65 12.96
C LEU A 20 0.18 -4.74 14.28
N LYS A 21 0.50 -5.69 15.13
CA LYS A 21 -0.15 -5.79 16.43
C LYS A 21 0.07 -4.56 17.30
N ASP A 22 1.15 -3.84 17.07
CA ASP A 22 1.45 -2.63 17.82
C ASP A 22 0.78 -1.40 17.24
N HIS A 23 0.02 -1.56 16.15
CA HIS A 23 -0.62 -0.44 15.46
C HIS A 23 -2.12 -0.67 15.43
N HIS A 24 -2.79 -0.31 16.53
CA HIS A 24 -4.22 -0.60 16.71
C HIS A 24 -5.11 0.16 15.73
N GLU A 25 -4.60 1.25 15.17
CA GLU A 25 -5.37 2.04 14.22
C GLU A 25 -5.52 1.34 12.87
N VAL A 26 -4.76 0.26 12.64
CA VAL A 26 -4.87 -0.56 11.44
C VAL A 26 -5.49 -1.90 11.81
N GLU A 27 -6.64 -2.21 11.21
CA GLU A 27 -7.33 -3.47 11.48
C GLU A 27 -7.18 -4.38 10.26
N ILE A 28 -6.56 -5.54 10.44
CA ILE A 28 -6.40 -6.50 9.36
C ILE A 28 -7.72 -7.26 9.19
N ILE A 29 -8.37 -7.09 8.04
CA ILE A 29 -9.67 -7.72 7.81
C ILE A 29 -9.57 -8.96 6.93
N GLY A 30 -8.39 -9.29 6.42
CA GLY A 30 -8.22 -10.50 5.64
C GLY A 30 -6.83 -10.61 5.06
N GLU A 31 -6.56 -11.73 4.43
CA GLU A 31 -5.30 -12.02 3.73
C GLU A 31 -5.61 -12.62 2.38
N ALA A 32 -4.77 -12.37 1.40
CA ALA A 32 -4.92 -12.96 0.08
C ALA A 32 -3.58 -13.51 -0.37
N VAL A 33 -3.62 -14.59 -1.15
CA VAL A 33 -2.41 -15.33 -1.52
C VAL A 33 -1.97 -15.13 -2.96
N ASN A 34 -2.80 -14.48 -3.77
CA ASN A 34 -2.45 -14.14 -5.14
C ASN A 34 -3.37 -13.02 -5.62
N VAL A 35 -3.15 -12.58 -6.87
CA VAL A 35 -3.88 -11.43 -7.39
C VAL A 35 -5.38 -11.70 -7.52
N ASP A 36 -5.75 -12.87 -8.03
CA ASP A 36 -7.18 -13.19 -8.21
C ASP A 36 -7.89 -13.28 -6.87
N ASP A 37 -7.26 -13.90 -5.87
CA ASP A 37 -7.82 -13.98 -4.53
C ASP A 37 -7.97 -12.57 -3.93
N ALA A 38 -6.95 -11.73 -4.13
CA ALA A 38 -6.98 -10.37 -3.63
C ALA A 38 -8.10 -9.57 -4.28
N TYR A 39 -8.26 -9.71 -5.59
CA TYR A 39 -9.31 -8.98 -6.30
C TYR A 39 -10.70 -9.29 -5.70
N GLN A 40 -10.97 -10.58 -5.47
CA GLN A 40 -12.25 -10.98 -4.89
C GLN A 40 -12.44 -10.40 -3.50
N LYS A 41 -11.40 -10.42 -2.69
CA LYS A 41 -11.49 -9.92 -1.32
C LYS A 41 -11.61 -8.40 -1.27
N ILE A 42 -10.96 -7.70 -2.19
CA ILE A 42 -11.09 -6.25 -2.24
C ILE A 42 -12.54 -5.88 -2.54
N ILE A 43 -13.15 -6.55 -3.50
CA ILE A 43 -14.54 -6.26 -3.86
C ILE A 43 -15.50 -6.62 -2.74
N THR A 44 -15.26 -7.74 -2.06
CA THR A 44 -16.15 -8.22 -1.02
C THR A 44 -15.99 -7.48 0.29
N LEU A 45 -14.75 -7.19 0.69
CA LEU A 45 -14.45 -6.64 2.00
C LEU A 45 -14.25 -5.13 2.02
N ASP A 46 -14.00 -4.55 0.86
CA ASP A 46 -13.84 -3.10 0.69
C ASP A 46 -12.80 -2.51 1.66
N PRO A 47 -11.55 -2.97 1.59
CA PRO A 47 -10.52 -2.43 2.49
C PRO A 47 -10.14 -1.00 2.13
N ASP A 48 -9.60 -0.28 3.13
CA ASP A 48 -9.10 1.08 2.94
C ASP A 48 -7.64 1.07 2.54
N LEU A 49 -6.93 0.00 2.86
CA LEU A 49 -5.48 -0.07 2.72
C LEU A 49 -5.08 -1.47 2.27
N LEU A 50 -4.13 -1.53 1.34
CA LEU A 50 -3.54 -2.80 0.90
C LEU A 50 -2.07 -2.80 1.29
N PHE A 51 -1.63 -3.87 1.96
CA PHE A 51 -0.21 -4.21 2.03
C PHE A 51 0.00 -5.23 0.93
N LEU A 52 0.73 -4.85 -0.09
CA LEU A 52 0.73 -5.57 -1.36
C LEU A 52 2.13 -5.96 -1.79
N ASP A 53 2.36 -7.26 -1.90
CA ASP A 53 3.60 -7.76 -2.48
C ASP A 53 3.56 -7.57 -3.99
N ILE A 54 4.71 -7.39 -4.59
CA ILE A 54 4.81 -7.18 -6.04
C ILE A 54 4.97 -8.50 -6.76
N GLN A 55 5.95 -9.31 -6.35
CA GLN A 55 6.26 -10.56 -7.03
C GLN A 55 5.43 -11.70 -6.47
N MET A 56 4.46 -12.13 -7.24
CA MET A 56 3.61 -13.28 -6.88
C MET A 56 3.48 -14.16 -8.12
N PRO A 57 3.22 -15.46 -7.95
CA PRO A 57 3.07 -16.32 -9.12
C PRO A 57 1.94 -15.85 -10.02
N GLY A 58 2.20 -15.80 -11.31
CA GLY A 58 1.21 -15.42 -12.29
C GLY A 58 1.17 -13.93 -12.54
N LYS A 59 0.45 -13.21 -11.69
CA LYS A 59 0.27 -11.77 -11.84
C LYS A 59 0.99 -11.03 -10.74
N THR A 60 1.43 -9.81 -11.02
CA THR A 60 2.13 -8.98 -10.05
C THR A 60 1.16 -8.10 -9.27
N GLY A 61 1.68 -7.46 -8.22
CA GLY A 61 0.89 -6.48 -7.48
C GLY A 61 0.45 -5.32 -8.36
N PHE A 62 1.27 -4.93 -9.33
CA PHE A 62 0.88 -3.86 -10.26
C PHE A 62 -0.29 -4.29 -11.15
N ASP A 63 -0.30 -5.56 -11.57
CA ASP A 63 -1.42 -6.09 -12.34
C ASP A 63 -2.73 -5.98 -11.58
N LEU A 64 -2.68 -6.23 -10.27
CA LEU A 64 -3.85 -6.12 -9.43
C LEU A 64 -4.43 -4.72 -9.46
N LEU A 65 -3.57 -3.71 -9.35
CA LEU A 65 -4.04 -2.33 -9.32
C LEU A 65 -4.71 -1.94 -10.63
N GLU A 66 -4.24 -2.49 -11.74
CA GLU A 66 -4.84 -2.21 -13.04
C GLU A 66 -6.23 -2.83 -13.19
N MET A 67 -6.54 -3.84 -12.41
CA MET A 67 -7.85 -4.48 -12.45
C MET A 67 -8.92 -3.74 -11.66
N LEU A 68 -8.51 -2.77 -10.83
CA LEU A 68 -9.43 -2.12 -9.90
C LEU A 68 -9.95 -0.81 -10.47
N ASP A 69 -11.26 -0.58 -10.35
CA ASP A 69 -11.87 0.68 -10.75
C ASP A 69 -11.54 1.77 -9.72
N SER A 70 -11.50 1.38 -8.46
CA SER A 70 -11.17 2.29 -7.38
C SER A 70 -10.07 1.66 -6.56
N VAL A 71 -8.95 2.33 -6.41
CA VAL A 71 -7.76 1.76 -5.77
C VAL A 71 -7.66 2.27 -4.34
N PRO A 72 -7.62 1.35 -3.35
CA PRO A 72 -7.38 1.76 -1.97
C PRO A 72 -5.97 2.34 -1.82
N LYS A 73 -5.65 2.83 -0.65
CA LYS A 73 -4.27 3.24 -0.37
C LYS A 73 -3.40 1.98 -0.42
N VAL A 74 -2.19 2.12 -0.94
CA VAL A 74 -1.29 0.98 -1.16
C VAL A 74 0.05 1.23 -0.50
N ILE A 75 0.49 0.26 0.29
CA ILE A 75 1.87 0.18 0.77
C ILE A 75 2.43 -1.11 0.19
N PHE A 76 3.41 -0.99 -0.69
CA PHE A 76 4.05 -2.18 -1.25
C PHE A 76 5.01 -2.81 -0.25
N THR A 77 5.04 -4.14 -0.23
CA THR A 77 5.96 -4.91 0.61
C THR A 77 6.66 -5.91 -0.29
N THR A 78 7.96 -5.79 -0.48
CA THR A 78 8.64 -6.63 -1.45
C THR A 78 10.08 -6.87 -1.05
N ALA A 79 10.66 -7.94 -1.58
CA ALA A 79 12.08 -8.25 -1.37
C ALA A 79 12.98 -7.53 -2.38
N TYR A 80 12.39 -6.81 -3.35
CA TYR A 80 13.15 -6.20 -4.44
C TYR A 80 13.07 -4.70 -4.41
N ASP A 81 14.21 -4.02 -4.64
CA ASP A 81 14.23 -2.56 -4.63
C ASP A 81 14.04 -1.95 -6.02
N GLU A 82 14.01 -2.78 -7.04
CA GLU A 82 13.96 -2.29 -8.42
C GLU A 82 12.62 -1.72 -8.85
N TYR A 83 11.57 -1.92 -8.05
CA TYR A 83 10.23 -1.46 -8.40
C TYR A 83 9.83 -0.15 -7.75
N ALA A 84 10.77 0.50 -7.05
CA ALA A 84 10.43 1.70 -6.29
C ALA A 84 9.90 2.83 -7.17
N LEU A 85 10.51 3.00 -8.36
CA LEU A 85 10.07 4.05 -9.26
C LEU A 85 8.65 3.79 -9.77
N LYS A 86 8.37 2.55 -10.12
CA LYS A 86 7.04 2.19 -10.59
C LYS A 86 6.00 2.35 -9.49
N ALA A 87 6.37 2.04 -8.25
CA ALA A 87 5.48 2.26 -7.12
C ALA A 87 5.14 3.73 -6.97
N PHE A 88 6.13 4.60 -7.16
CA PHE A 88 5.91 6.03 -7.12
C PHE A 88 4.95 6.45 -8.23
N GLU A 89 5.13 5.91 -9.43
CA GLU A 89 4.30 6.27 -10.58
C GLU A 89 2.83 5.88 -10.40
N VAL A 90 2.55 4.82 -9.63
CA VAL A 90 1.16 4.43 -9.38
C VAL A 90 0.62 5.04 -8.09
N ASN A 91 1.34 6.00 -7.52
CA ASN A 91 0.92 6.73 -6.33
C ASN A 91 0.77 5.87 -5.09
N ALA A 92 1.67 4.91 -4.91
CA ALA A 92 1.70 4.14 -3.68
C ALA A 92 2.05 5.07 -2.51
N LEU A 93 1.47 4.79 -1.37
CA LEU A 93 1.76 5.58 -0.18
C LEU A 93 3.19 5.35 0.28
N ASP A 94 3.65 4.11 0.22
CA ASP A 94 5.00 3.78 0.64
C ASP A 94 5.45 2.47 0.00
N TYR A 95 6.73 2.15 0.22
CA TYR A 95 7.39 1.01 -0.40
C TYR A 95 8.34 0.42 0.64
N LEU A 96 8.03 -0.75 1.17
CA LEU A 96 8.78 -1.36 2.24
C LEU A 96 9.55 -2.58 1.74
N LEU A 97 10.85 -2.60 2.01
CA LEU A 97 11.67 -3.75 1.63
C LEU A 97 11.65 -4.81 2.74
N LYS A 98 11.55 -6.06 2.33
CA LYS A 98 11.63 -7.19 3.25
C LYS A 98 13.10 -7.48 3.57
N PRO A 99 13.44 -7.86 4.79
CA PRO A 99 12.55 -7.98 5.95
C PRO A 99 12.14 -6.61 6.47
N ILE A 100 10.86 -6.46 6.76
CA ILE A 100 10.33 -5.16 7.17
C ILE A 100 10.76 -4.87 8.60
N GLN A 101 11.45 -3.75 8.79
CA GLN A 101 11.88 -3.33 10.12
C GLN A 101 10.72 -2.64 10.83
N PRO A 102 10.55 -2.88 12.14
CA PRO A 102 9.43 -2.28 12.88
C PRO A 102 9.41 -0.76 12.79
N GLU A 103 10.58 -0.13 12.82
CA GLU A 103 10.66 1.33 12.74
C GLU A 103 10.22 1.84 11.38
N ARG A 104 10.57 1.09 10.33
CA ARG A 104 10.20 1.49 8.98
C ARG A 104 8.70 1.37 8.77
N LEU A 105 8.09 0.30 9.31
CA LEU A 105 6.64 0.16 9.25
C LEU A 105 5.95 1.28 10.02
N ALA A 106 6.49 1.63 11.20
CA ALA A 106 5.92 2.71 11.99
C ALA A 106 5.91 4.02 11.22
N GLU A 107 6.96 4.29 10.45
CA GLU A 107 7.01 5.49 9.61
C GLU A 107 5.91 5.48 8.56
N SER A 108 5.66 4.33 7.94
CA SER A 108 4.60 4.21 6.94
C SER A 108 3.23 4.45 7.55
N ILE A 109 2.99 3.87 8.72
CA ILE A 109 1.71 4.04 9.41
C ILE A 109 1.50 5.51 9.78
N LYS A 110 2.56 6.15 10.26
CA LYS A 110 2.48 7.56 10.61
C LYS A 110 2.16 8.41 9.37
N LYS A 111 2.81 8.10 8.26
CA LYS A 111 2.58 8.80 6.99
C LYS A 111 1.13 8.63 6.55
N LEU A 112 0.60 7.43 6.72
CA LEU A 112 -0.76 7.11 6.35
C LEU A 112 -1.77 8.00 7.06
N PHE A 113 -1.63 8.16 8.37
CA PHE A 113 -2.58 8.92 9.15
C PHE A 113 -2.35 10.42 9.04
N LYS A 114 -1.13 10.84 8.83
CA LYS A 114 -0.85 12.24 8.59
C LYS A 114 -1.48 12.69 7.28
N LEU A 115 -1.38 11.87 6.26
CA LEU A 115 -1.95 12.18 4.97
C LEU A 115 -3.47 12.29 5.06
N GLU A 116 -4.07 11.42 5.83
CA GLU A 116 -5.52 11.44 6.01
C GLU A 116 -5.96 12.71 6.74
N GLU A 117 -5.19 13.14 7.72
CA GLU A 117 -5.47 14.39 8.43
C GLU A 117 -5.45 15.60 7.51
N ASP A 118 -4.49 15.59 6.59
CA ASP A 118 -4.27 16.73 5.70
C ASP A 118 -5.15 16.70 4.48
N GLU A 119 -5.80 15.60 4.23
CA GLU A 119 -6.57 15.41 3.00
C GLU A 119 -7.57 16.50 2.68
N PRO A 120 -8.36 16.98 3.65
CA PRO A 120 -9.32 18.02 3.34
C PRO A 120 -8.72 19.28 2.77
N PHE A 121 -7.49 19.57 3.12
CA PHE A 121 -6.82 20.76 2.64
C PHE A 121 -6.19 20.55 1.30
N GLN A 122 -5.83 19.33 1.00
CA GLN A 122 -5.13 19.04 -0.21
C GLN A 122 -6.02 18.87 -1.42
N GLU A 123 -7.25 18.54 -1.20
CA GLU A 123 -8.13 18.29 -2.34
C GLU A 123 -8.33 19.51 -3.20
N LEU A 124 -8.14 20.69 -2.67
CA LEU A 124 -8.35 21.89 -3.45
C LEU A 124 -7.30 22.10 -4.53
N PRO A 125 -6.02 22.10 -4.18
CA PRO A 125 -4.99 22.37 -5.17
C PRO A 125 -4.48 21.12 -5.84
N LEU A 126 -5.20 20.05 -5.73
CA LEU A 126 -4.70 18.80 -6.20
C LEU A 126 -4.27 18.79 -7.64
N ARG A 127 -5.05 19.35 -8.49
CA ARG A 127 -4.74 19.31 -9.88
C ARG A 127 -3.56 20.19 -10.20
N GLU A 128 -3.34 21.22 -9.45
CA GLU A 128 -2.19 22.04 -9.68
C GLU A 128 -0.94 21.32 -9.31
N ARG A 129 -0.98 20.51 -8.26
CA ARG A 129 0.19 19.80 -7.84
C ARG A 129 0.72 18.85 -8.86
N LYS A 130 -0.15 18.38 -9.68
CA LYS A 130 0.28 17.43 -10.65
C LYS A 130 1.16 17.97 -11.67
N LEU A 131 1.19 19.19 -11.79
CA LEU A 131 2.01 19.66 -12.75
C LEU A 131 3.34 19.64 -12.33
N GLY A 132 3.58 19.36 -11.58
CA GLY A 132 4.54 19.23 -11.28
C GLY A 132 5.17 18.38 -10.93
N ALA A 133 4.89 18.26 -11.21
CA ALA A 133 5.13 17.91 -10.94
C ALA A 133 5.59 17.69 -10.54
N ASN A 134 5.73 17.80 -10.55
CA ASN A 134 5.84 17.86 -10.07
C ASN A 134 6.07 18.03 -9.38
N ASP A 135 6.26 18.10 -9.28
CA ASP A 135 6.18 18.38 -8.65
C ASP A 135 6.37 18.06 -7.96
N GLN A 136 6.57 17.89 -7.88
CA GLN A 136 6.56 17.60 -7.31
C GLN A 136 6.85 17.06 -6.76
N VAL A 137 7.12 16.86 -6.86
CA VAL A 137 7.01 16.48 -6.35
C VAL A 137 7.20 16.17 -5.79
N PHE A 138 7.42 15.90 -5.65
CA PHE A 138 7.32 15.71 -5.12
C PHE A 138 7.45 15.74 -4.41
N VAL A 139 7.72 15.68 -4.34
CA VAL A 139 7.52 15.78 -3.64
C VAL A 139 7.33 15.66 -3.01
N LYS A 140 7.46 15.38 -2.72
CA LYS A 140 7.06 15.25 -2.17
C LYS A 140 6.94 14.94 -1.65
N ASP A 141 7.02 14.69 -1.57
CA ASP A 141 6.65 14.49 -1.14
C ASP A 141 6.64 14.49 -1.01
#